data_4790feaf8eab287cc8a605e80fe2192d
#
_entry.id   4790feaf8eab287cc8a605e80fe2192d
#
_cell.length_a   1.000
_cell.length_b   1.000
_cell.length_c   1.000
_cell.angle_alpha   90.00
_cell.angle_beta   90.00
_cell.angle_gamma   90.00
#
_symmetry.space_group_name_H-M   'P 1'
#
loop_
_entity.id
_entity.type
_entity.pdbx_description
1 polymer ?
#
loop_
_entity_poly.entity_id
_entity_poly.type
_entity_poly.pdbx_seq_one_letter_code
_entity_poly.pdbx_strand_id
1 'polypeptide(L)'
;EIMNYIQANYIDVTLDDLAEKFYLSKPYLSKYIKEKSGVTFGELVKKVRMKKARAMLKSSSMTVENIALTVGYQNVEHFNRLFKKAYNMTPVQFRNQK
;
A
#
# COMPACT_ATOMS: atom_id res chain seq x y z
N GLU A 1 -13.11 2.36 -11.63
CA GLU A 1 -11.86 2.74 -12.33
C GLU A 1 -10.87 3.43 -11.41
N ILE A 2 -11.35 4.31 -10.54
CA ILE A 2 -10.47 4.97 -9.58
C ILE A 2 -9.79 3.93 -8.69
N MET A 3 -10.56 2.99 -8.16
CA MET A 3 -10.01 1.94 -7.30
C MET A 3 -9.03 1.06 -8.06
N ASN A 4 -9.33 0.75 -9.32
CA ASN A 4 -8.43 -0.04 -10.14
C ASN A 4 -7.12 0.71 -10.41
N TYR A 5 -7.19 2.01 -10.61
CA TYR A 5 -6.01 2.84 -10.83
C TYR A 5 -5.10 2.84 -9.59
N ILE A 6 -5.71 2.94 -8.41
CA ILE A 6 -4.97 2.90 -7.16
C ILE A 6 -4.26 1.55 -7.01
N GLN A 7 -4.96 0.46 -7.31
CA GLN A 7 -4.37 -0.88 -7.23
C GLN A 7 -3.19 -1.04 -8.19
N ALA A 8 -3.31 -0.49 -9.39
CA ALA A 8 -2.28 -0.63 -10.42
C ALA A 8 -1.07 0.28 -10.16
N ASN A 9 -1.28 1.41 -9.49
CA ASN A 9 -0.25 2.43 -9.31
C ASN A 9 0.07 2.69 -7.84
N TYR A 10 -0.08 1.69 -7.00
CA TYR A 10 0.01 1.84 -5.55
C TYR A 10 1.39 2.31 -5.06
N ILE A 11 2.43 2.16 -5.87
CA ILE A 11 3.79 2.48 -5.44
C ILE A 11 3.95 3.98 -5.21
N ASP A 12 3.40 4.79 -6.10
CA ASP A 12 3.63 6.24 -6.02
C ASP A 12 2.38 7.08 -6.30
N VAL A 13 1.19 6.48 -6.30
CA VAL A 13 -0.03 7.23 -6.59
C VAL A 13 -0.29 8.30 -5.53
N THR A 14 -0.71 9.49 -5.99
CA THR A 14 -1.11 10.58 -5.10
C THR A 14 -2.54 10.99 -5.40
N LEU A 15 -3.14 11.71 -4.45
CA LEU A 15 -4.48 12.25 -4.65
C LEU A 15 -4.49 13.26 -5.79
N ASP A 16 -3.39 14.03 -5.94
CA ASP A 16 -3.25 14.96 -7.07
C ASP A 16 -3.28 14.23 -8.40
N ASP A 17 -2.58 13.08 -8.49
CA ASP A 17 -2.58 12.27 -9.70
C ASP A 17 -4.00 11.85 -10.09
N LEU A 18 -4.77 11.41 -9.11
CA LEU A 18 -6.14 10.98 -9.34
C LEU A 18 -7.02 12.15 -9.77
N ALA A 19 -6.87 13.29 -9.11
CA ALA A 19 -7.65 14.47 -9.44
C ALA A 19 -7.42 14.87 -10.89
N GLU A 20 -6.17 14.85 -11.32
CA GLU A 20 -5.81 15.24 -12.69
C GLU A 20 -6.32 14.20 -13.70
N LYS A 21 -6.10 12.93 -13.41
CA LYS A 21 -6.46 11.87 -14.35
C LYS A 21 -7.97 11.75 -14.56
N PHE A 22 -8.73 11.89 -13.50
CA PHE A 22 -10.18 11.69 -13.57
C PHE A 22 -10.97 12.98 -13.60
N TYR A 23 -10.29 14.14 -13.67
CA TYR A 23 -10.93 15.45 -13.74
C TYR A 23 -11.87 15.70 -12.56
N LEU A 24 -11.41 15.36 -11.35
CA LEU A 24 -12.21 15.49 -10.13
C LEU A 24 -11.45 16.32 -9.11
N SER A 25 -12.17 16.94 -8.18
CA SER A 25 -11.53 17.68 -7.11
C SER A 25 -11.02 16.71 -6.03
N LYS A 26 -9.99 17.13 -5.30
CA LYS A 26 -9.46 16.31 -4.22
C LYS A 26 -10.48 16.06 -3.11
N PRO A 27 -11.26 17.07 -2.67
CA PRO A 27 -12.31 16.80 -1.67
C PRO A 27 -13.33 15.76 -2.11
N TYR A 28 -13.75 15.83 -3.37
CA TYR A 28 -14.69 14.83 -3.90
C TYR A 28 -14.07 13.44 -3.90
N LEU A 29 -12.80 13.34 -4.34
CA LEU A 29 -12.10 12.07 -4.37
C LEU A 29 -11.93 11.49 -2.98
N SER A 30 -11.56 12.32 -2.01
CA SER A 30 -11.39 11.84 -0.62
C SER A 30 -12.69 11.25 -0.10
N LYS A 31 -13.80 11.92 -0.35
CA LYS A 31 -15.11 11.44 0.08
C LYS A 31 -15.48 10.15 -0.65
N TYR A 32 -15.30 10.14 -1.97
CA TYR A 32 -15.62 8.97 -2.79
C TYR A 32 -14.85 7.73 -2.32
N ILE A 33 -13.55 7.89 -2.11
CA ILE A 33 -12.69 6.78 -1.70
C ILE A 33 -13.12 6.27 -0.32
N LYS A 34 -13.39 7.19 0.61
CA LYS A 34 -13.82 6.80 1.95
C LYS A 34 -15.15 6.05 1.91
N GLU A 35 -16.09 6.51 1.09
CA GLU A 35 -17.39 5.85 0.97
C GLU A 35 -17.27 4.47 0.34
N LYS A 36 -16.40 4.33 -0.68
CA LYS A 36 -16.27 3.05 -1.38
C LYS A 36 -15.42 2.04 -0.63
N SER A 37 -14.36 2.47 0.04
CA SER A 37 -13.41 1.56 0.68
C SER A 37 -13.58 1.48 2.19
N GLY A 38 -14.25 2.44 2.79
CA GLY A 38 -14.39 2.50 4.24
C GLY A 38 -13.20 3.13 4.95
N VAL A 39 -12.14 3.48 4.22
CA VAL A 39 -10.93 4.07 4.79
C VAL A 39 -10.48 5.26 3.97
N THR A 40 -9.60 6.08 4.53
CA THR A 40 -9.05 7.22 3.80
C THR A 40 -8.16 6.75 2.66
N PHE A 41 -7.87 7.67 1.72
CA PHE A 41 -6.96 7.39 0.61
C PHE A 41 -5.61 6.87 1.12
N GLY A 42 -5.03 7.57 2.10
CA GLY A 42 -3.73 7.17 2.65
C GLY A 42 -3.76 5.77 3.25
N GLU A 43 -4.82 5.47 3.98
CA GLU A 43 -4.97 4.14 4.57
C GLU A 43 -5.18 3.07 3.51
N LEU A 44 -5.92 3.40 2.46
CA LEU A 44 -6.15 2.46 1.36
C LEU A 44 -4.85 2.10 0.65
N VAL A 45 -4.04 3.12 0.31
CA VAL A 45 -2.75 2.88 -0.33
C VAL A 45 -1.85 2.02 0.56
N LYS A 46 -1.84 2.33 1.85
CA LYS A 46 -1.05 1.55 2.81
C LYS A 46 -1.49 0.08 2.82
N LYS A 47 -2.80 -0.16 2.82
CA LYS A 47 -3.32 -1.52 2.80
C LYS A 47 -2.89 -2.27 1.53
N VAL A 48 -2.96 -1.61 0.39
CA VAL A 48 -2.53 -2.22 -0.88
C VAL A 48 -1.06 -2.56 -0.85
N ARG A 49 -0.22 -1.62 -0.37
CA ARG A 49 1.22 -1.84 -0.27
C ARG A 49 1.54 -3.03 0.63
N MET A 50 0.87 -3.11 1.78
CA MET A 50 1.11 -4.20 2.71
C MET A 50 0.69 -5.55 2.14
N LYS A 51 -0.43 -5.60 1.42
CA LYS A 51 -0.87 -6.84 0.76
C LYS A 51 0.13 -7.29 -0.29
N LYS A 52 0.65 -6.36 -1.08
CA LYS A 52 1.64 -6.68 -2.11
C LYS A 52 2.94 -7.18 -1.46
N ALA A 53 3.38 -6.51 -0.39
CA ALA A 53 4.58 -6.94 0.33
C ALA A 53 4.41 -8.34 0.92
N ARG A 54 3.25 -8.61 1.50
CA ARG A 54 2.95 -9.92 2.07
C ARG A 54 3.06 -11.02 1.02
N ALA A 55 2.51 -10.77 -0.16
CA ALA A 55 2.60 -11.73 -1.26
C ALA A 55 4.05 -11.98 -1.67
N MET A 56 4.85 -10.91 -1.76
CA MET A 56 6.26 -11.02 -2.14
C MET A 56 7.07 -11.79 -1.12
N LEU A 57 6.75 -11.63 0.17
CA LEU A 57 7.45 -12.37 1.23
C LEU A 57 7.26 -13.87 1.07
N LYS A 58 6.09 -14.30 0.64
CA LYS A 58 5.78 -15.73 0.48
C LYS A 58 6.21 -16.28 -0.86
N SER A 59 6.15 -15.48 -1.92
CA SER A 59 6.33 -15.99 -3.28
C SER A 59 7.72 -15.73 -3.86
N SER A 60 8.62 -15.06 -3.12
CA SER A 60 9.93 -14.72 -3.66
C SER A 60 10.99 -14.84 -2.56
N SER A 61 12.25 -14.79 -2.99
CA SER A 61 13.39 -14.75 -2.08
C SER A 61 13.96 -13.34 -1.91
N MET A 62 13.21 -12.32 -2.32
CA MET A 62 13.65 -10.93 -2.17
C MET A 62 13.91 -10.61 -0.71
N THR A 63 14.91 -9.77 -0.47
CA THR A 63 15.17 -9.32 0.89
C THR A 63 14.04 -8.42 1.37
N VAL A 64 13.88 -8.30 2.68
CA VAL A 64 12.85 -7.42 3.26
C VAL A 64 13.09 -5.98 2.80
N GLU A 65 14.36 -5.55 2.76
CA GLU A 65 14.71 -4.21 2.30
C GLU A 65 14.25 -3.97 0.86
N ASN A 66 14.49 -4.95 -0.02
CA ASN A 66 14.08 -4.81 -1.42
C ASN A 66 12.57 -4.82 -1.58
N ILE A 67 11.89 -5.64 -0.78
CA ILE A 67 10.41 -5.65 -0.80
C ILE A 67 9.87 -4.29 -0.35
N ALA A 68 10.44 -3.72 0.72
CA ALA A 68 10.01 -2.41 1.19
C ALA A 68 10.14 -1.36 0.11
N LEU A 69 11.29 -1.34 -0.58
CA LEU A 69 11.51 -0.40 -1.68
C LEU A 69 10.54 -0.64 -2.83
N THR A 70 10.33 -1.90 -3.17
CA THR A 70 9.46 -2.27 -4.30
C THR A 70 8.03 -1.80 -4.10
N VAL A 71 7.53 -1.87 -2.86
CA VAL A 71 6.14 -1.45 -2.59
C VAL A 71 6.02 0.03 -2.22
N GLY A 72 7.14 0.78 -2.25
CA GLY A 72 7.08 2.23 -2.14
C GLY A 72 7.60 2.84 -0.85
N TYR A 73 8.32 2.08 -0.02
CA TYR A 73 8.88 2.60 1.24
C TYR A 73 10.38 2.67 1.17
N GLN A 74 10.94 3.85 1.41
CA GLN A 74 12.39 4.02 1.38
C GLN A 74 13.06 3.67 2.72
N ASN A 75 12.30 3.69 3.80
CA ASN A 75 12.81 3.38 5.13
C ASN A 75 12.29 2.01 5.56
N VAL A 76 13.21 1.03 5.66
CA VAL A 76 12.82 -0.34 5.98
C VAL A 76 12.28 -0.45 7.41
N GLU A 77 12.78 0.36 8.34
CA GLU A 77 12.28 0.32 9.71
C GLU A 77 10.84 0.79 9.79
N HIS A 78 10.52 1.84 9.03
CA HIS A 78 9.16 2.32 8.95
C HIS A 78 8.24 1.24 8.34
N PHE A 79 8.71 0.60 7.27
CA PHE A 79 7.99 -0.50 6.64
C PHE A 79 7.74 -1.63 7.65
N ASN A 80 8.76 -2.01 8.40
CA ASN A 80 8.63 -3.10 9.39
C ASN A 80 7.55 -2.77 10.43
N ARG A 81 7.52 -1.53 10.90
CA ARG A 81 6.50 -1.12 11.88
C ARG A 81 5.10 -1.19 11.30
N LEU A 82 4.94 -0.72 10.07
CA LEU A 82 3.63 -0.76 9.41
C LEU A 82 3.17 -2.19 9.17
N PHE A 83 4.09 -3.05 8.74
CA PHE A 83 3.76 -4.46 8.48
C PHE A 83 3.34 -5.16 9.78
N LYS A 84 4.10 -4.94 10.86
CA LYS A 84 3.76 -5.54 12.14
C LYS A 84 2.42 -5.05 12.64
N LYS A 85 2.12 -3.78 12.45
CA LYS A 85 0.83 -3.24 12.85
C LYS A 85 -0.32 -3.87 12.05
N ALA A 86 -0.09 -4.13 10.76
CA ALA A 86 -1.12 -4.70 9.90
C ALA A 86 -1.35 -6.18 10.16
N TYR A 87 -0.29 -6.94 10.44
CA TYR A 87 -0.37 -8.40 10.48
C TYR A 87 0.09 -9.02 11.81
N ASN A 88 0.41 -8.20 12.81
CA ASN A 88 0.80 -8.64 14.16
C ASN A 88 2.10 -9.45 14.18
N MET A 89 2.91 -9.35 13.16
CA MET A 89 4.24 -9.95 13.12
C MET A 89 5.13 -9.20 12.15
N THR A 90 6.44 -9.28 12.35
CA THR A 90 7.39 -8.63 11.46
C THR A 90 7.43 -9.35 10.11
N PRO A 91 7.94 -8.68 9.05
CA PRO A 91 8.09 -9.36 7.76
C PRO A 91 8.92 -10.64 7.84
N VAL A 92 10.01 -10.62 8.63
CA VAL A 92 10.86 -11.81 8.79
C VAL A 92 10.07 -12.93 9.46
N GLN A 93 9.34 -12.60 10.53
CA GLN A 93 8.52 -13.60 11.22
C GLN A 93 7.47 -14.19 10.28
N PHE A 94 6.85 -13.34 9.48
CA PHE A 94 5.84 -13.78 8.53
C PHE A 94 6.43 -14.73 7.50
N ARG A 95 7.59 -14.37 6.94
CA ARG A 95 8.27 -15.20 5.93
C ARG A 95 8.62 -16.59 6.48
N ASN A 96 9.05 -16.64 7.73
CA ASN A 96 9.46 -17.90 8.35
C ASN A 96 8.29 -18.73 8.89
N GLN A 97 7.10 -18.20 8.82
CA GLN A 97 5.91 -18.91 9.24
C GLN A 97 5.57 -20.00 8.23
N LYS A 98 5.20 -21.16 8.74
CA LYS A 98 4.86 -22.29 7.87
C LYS A 98 3.38 -22.42 7.57
#